data_d7cd0259a1c679bdb1936dd67f1f48b9
#
_entry.id   d7cd0259a1c679bdb1936dd67f1f48b9
#
_cell.length_a   1.000
_cell.length_b   1.000
_cell.length_c   1.000
_cell.angle_alpha   90.00
_cell.angle_beta   90.00
_cell.angle_gamma   90.00
#
_symmetry.space_group_name_H-M   'P 1'
#
loop_
_entity.id
_entity.type
_entity.pdbx_description
1 polymer ?
#
loop_
_entity_poly.entity_id
_entity_poly.type
_entity_poly.pdbx_seq_one_letter_code
_entity_poly.pdbx_strand_id
1 'polypeptide(L)'
;MSKFRTHIGIILAMILAVSPLAVYSATAATGGPKDAVITLQSPFLDASNTSEAKSNQQMADGWVAKGWFGTGLVFQVSFAPVGSTINLTYNVKDKNGKPLAFTRVNLRINKGYSEAASIVEVDGVRTKGIDRPPFDQANVIRLTDAFGNITFALKNLDLESSAEPEPDSFTSKPIFSDDKLDRLHSQMLPEVSSEPADHSVITEFHYFKPKAPIVVPATKPTITLVSPKLDATNSVLDAGKNLKQAYAPLGGDLVVVYKVTGDDGRAVPSKVVDLKVNGGKSTLKATTDAFGYAAFTVKNADTKPNSAPASATSAMPAASSAFATLVPEITGTTAAVAEGVEFHYYRGISSSVAKSGKDFVVSVAIAGAAGKTASVAVTGAKKASVKLSSAMQVVPVKVKAGAKTVTVVIDGKSYTSKVVAK
;
A
#
# COMPACT_ATOMS: atom_id res chain seq x y z
N MET A 1 -31.14 43.08 40.10
CA MET A 1 -29.74 42.62 40.07
C MET A 1 -29.76 41.16 39.58
N SER A 2 -29.60 41.00 38.30
CA SER A 2 -29.66 39.69 37.63
C SER A 2 -28.24 39.16 37.41
N LYS A 3 -27.95 38.00 37.97
CA LYS A 3 -26.66 37.30 37.72
C LYS A 3 -26.83 36.39 36.51
N PHE A 4 -26.26 36.81 35.39
CA PHE A 4 -26.05 35.96 34.21
C PHE A 4 -25.04 34.87 34.56
N ARG A 5 -25.47 33.63 34.54
CA ARG A 5 -24.58 32.45 34.55
C ARG A 5 -24.30 32.06 33.10
N THR A 6 -23.10 32.37 32.67
CA THR A 6 -22.55 31.94 31.37
C THR A 6 -22.24 30.44 31.44
N HIS A 7 -23.00 29.61 30.72
CA HIS A 7 -22.63 28.20 30.47
C HIS A 7 -21.64 28.18 29.34
N ILE A 8 -20.39 27.91 29.67
CA ILE A 8 -19.38 27.55 28.66
C ILE A 8 -19.63 26.09 28.27
N GLY A 9 -20.30 25.91 27.15
CA GLY A 9 -20.39 24.60 26.48
C GLY A 9 -19.02 24.26 25.88
N ILE A 10 -18.36 23.27 26.47
CA ILE A 10 -17.18 22.65 25.87
C ILE A 10 -17.67 21.84 24.68
N ILE A 11 -17.56 22.40 23.48
CA ILE A 11 -17.68 21.69 22.24
C ILE A 11 -16.40 20.85 22.11
N LEU A 12 -16.51 19.56 22.43
CA LEU A 12 -15.47 18.58 22.13
C LEU A 12 -15.44 18.39 20.61
N ALA A 13 -14.64 19.21 19.94
CA ALA A 13 -14.32 19.00 18.54
C ALA A 13 -13.55 17.68 18.45
N MET A 14 -14.21 16.61 18.03
CA MET A 14 -13.53 15.45 17.47
C MET A 14 -12.76 15.94 16.25
N ILE A 15 -11.49 16.25 16.44
CA ILE A 15 -10.54 16.38 15.34
C ILE A 15 -10.36 14.95 14.82
N LEU A 16 -11.19 14.55 13.84
CA LEU A 16 -10.78 13.55 12.89
C LEU A 16 -9.44 14.08 12.35
N ALA A 17 -8.36 13.44 12.72
CA ALA A 17 -7.08 13.61 12.07
C ALA A 17 -7.22 13.06 10.64
N VAL A 18 -7.90 13.81 9.79
CA VAL A 18 -7.68 13.76 8.36
C VAL A 18 -6.23 14.19 8.23
N SER A 19 -5.33 13.20 8.13
CA SER A 19 -3.94 13.48 7.74
C SER A 19 -4.07 14.36 6.51
N PRO A 20 -3.50 15.58 6.49
CA PRO A 20 -3.49 16.35 5.27
C PRO A 20 -2.83 15.42 4.25
N LEU A 21 -3.61 14.99 3.26
CA LEU A 21 -3.07 14.41 2.05
C LEU A 21 -1.99 15.39 1.65
N ALA A 22 -0.73 15.01 1.87
CA ALA A 22 0.37 15.72 1.28
C ALA A 22 0.06 15.62 -0.21
N VAL A 23 -0.52 16.69 -0.75
CA VAL A 23 -0.66 16.86 -2.18
C VAL A 23 0.78 16.96 -2.64
N TYR A 24 1.40 15.79 -2.79
CA TYR A 24 2.60 15.66 -3.57
C TYR A 24 2.18 16.24 -4.91
N SER A 25 2.72 17.40 -5.24
CA SER A 25 2.49 18.01 -6.53
C SER A 25 2.75 16.92 -7.55
N ALA A 26 1.66 16.32 -8.05
CA ALA A 26 1.68 15.16 -8.93
C ALA A 26 2.17 15.52 -10.34
N THR A 27 2.89 16.65 -10.44
CA THR A 27 3.60 17.03 -11.65
C THR A 27 4.76 16.05 -11.79
N ALA A 28 4.46 14.98 -12.53
CA ALA A 28 5.41 14.14 -13.23
C ALA A 28 6.11 13.00 -12.49
N ALA A 29 5.52 12.34 -11.51
CA ALA A 29 5.83 10.93 -11.33
C ALA A 29 5.17 10.19 -12.49
N THR A 30 5.88 9.99 -13.58
CA THR A 30 5.48 9.07 -14.64
C THR A 30 5.44 7.68 -14.04
N GLY A 31 4.52 6.82 -14.47
CA GLY A 31 4.37 5.46 -13.97
C GLY A 31 5.68 4.66 -13.98
N GLY A 32 5.68 3.53 -13.34
CA GLY A 32 6.79 2.59 -13.32
C GLY A 32 7.03 1.93 -14.68
N PRO A 33 8.04 1.04 -14.78
CA PRO A 33 8.33 0.32 -16.00
C PRO A 33 7.17 -0.62 -16.37
N LYS A 34 6.94 -0.83 -17.66
CA LYS A 34 5.90 -1.72 -18.16
C LYS A 34 6.09 -3.17 -17.69
N ASP A 35 7.35 -3.61 -17.53
CA ASP A 35 7.74 -4.93 -17.03
C ASP A 35 7.71 -5.02 -15.48
N ALA A 36 6.99 -4.15 -14.80
CA ALA A 36 6.75 -4.25 -13.38
C ALA A 36 5.88 -5.46 -13.02
N VAL A 37 6.14 -6.00 -11.84
CA VAL A 37 5.35 -7.08 -11.24
C VAL A 37 4.60 -6.53 -10.05
N ILE A 38 3.27 -6.61 -10.09
CA ILE A 38 2.38 -6.14 -9.01
C ILE A 38 1.72 -7.36 -8.38
N THR A 39 1.91 -7.53 -7.07
CA THR A 39 1.29 -8.62 -6.31
C THR A 39 0.46 -8.07 -5.16
N LEU A 40 -0.68 -8.70 -4.87
CA LEU A 40 -1.49 -8.41 -3.70
C LEU A 40 -0.85 -9.08 -2.47
N GLN A 41 -0.60 -8.29 -1.42
CA GLN A 41 -0.03 -8.76 -0.15
C GLN A 41 -1.11 -8.91 0.94
N SER A 42 -2.09 -8.00 0.95
CA SER A 42 -3.27 -8.09 1.80
C SER A 42 -4.53 -7.63 1.05
N PRO A 43 -5.66 -8.33 1.23
CA PRO A 43 -5.71 -9.67 1.80
C PRO A 43 -4.88 -10.65 0.99
N PHE A 44 -4.24 -11.64 1.66
CA PHE A 44 -3.57 -12.73 0.95
C PHE A 44 -4.64 -13.66 0.37
N LEU A 45 -4.73 -13.70 -0.95
CA LEU A 45 -5.69 -14.50 -1.70
C LEU A 45 -4.98 -15.62 -2.45
N ASP A 46 -5.50 -16.84 -2.27
CA ASP A 46 -5.03 -18.05 -2.94
C ASP A 46 -6.22 -18.97 -3.28
N ALA A 47 -5.94 -20.17 -3.75
CA ALA A 47 -6.98 -21.13 -4.12
C ALA A 47 -7.89 -21.57 -2.96
N SER A 48 -7.49 -21.34 -1.70
CA SER A 48 -8.29 -21.70 -0.52
C SER A 48 -9.34 -20.65 -0.16
N ASN A 49 -9.15 -19.40 -0.58
CA ASN A 49 -10.00 -18.26 -0.23
C ASN A 49 -10.45 -17.42 -1.44
N THR A 50 -10.31 -17.95 -2.63
CA THR A 50 -10.86 -17.38 -3.88
C THR A 50 -11.94 -18.27 -4.46
N SER A 51 -13.00 -17.64 -4.98
CA SER A 51 -14.04 -18.34 -5.72
C SER A 51 -13.54 -18.74 -7.11
N GLU A 52 -13.88 -19.94 -7.56
CA GLU A 52 -13.62 -20.42 -8.92
C GLU A 52 -12.18 -20.16 -9.45
N ALA A 53 -11.17 -20.32 -8.62
CA ALA A 53 -9.79 -19.93 -8.92
C ALA A 53 -9.29 -20.44 -10.29
N LYS A 54 -9.64 -21.68 -10.68
CA LYS A 54 -9.25 -22.26 -11.97
C LYS A 54 -9.93 -21.55 -13.14
N SER A 55 -11.23 -21.31 -13.08
CA SER A 55 -12.01 -20.62 -14.13
C SER A 55 -11.58 -19.17 -14.28
N ASN A 56 -11.31 -18.50 -13.16
CA ASN A 56 -10.82 -17.12 -13.15
C ASN A 56 -9.45 -17.02 -13.83
N GLN A 57 -8.54 -17.96 -13.58
CA GLN A 57 -7.24 -17.96 -14.26
C GLN A 57 -7.39 -18.25 -15.75
N GLN A 58 -8.27 -19.16 -16.17
CA GLN A 58 -8.55 -19.40 -17.60
C GLN A 58 -9.10 -18.14 -18.29
N MET A 59 -9.93 -17.35 -17.60
CA MET A 59 -10.43 -16.08 -18.11
C MET A 59 -9.29 -15.05 -18.26
N ALA A 60 -8.43 -14.94 -17.26
CA ALA A 60 -7.26 -14.06 -17.31
C ALA A 60 -6.33 -14.42 -18.48
N ASP A 61 -6.06 -15.71 -18.68
CA ASP A 61 -5.25 -16.21 -19.79
C ASP A 61 -5.88 -15.86 -21.16
N GLY A 62 -7.22 -15.94 -21.26
CA GLY A 62 -7.96 -15.52 -22.44
C GLY A 62 -7.83 -14.00 -22.72
N TRP A 63 -7.82 -13.16 -21.71
CA TRP A 63 -7.61 -11.71 -21.87
C TRP A 63 -6.18 -11.40 -22.30
N VAL A 64 -5.20 -12.12 -21.74
CA VAL A 64 -3.80 -12.02 -22.16
C VAL A 64 -3.64 -12.43 -23.63
N ALA A 65 -4.25 -13.53 -24.05
CA ALA A 65 -4.22 -14.01 -25.42
C ALA A 65 -4.82 -13.00 -26.43
N LYS A 66 -5.79 -12.20 -25.99
CA LYS A 66 -6.37 -11.09 -26.78
C LYS A 66 -5.50 -9.83 -26.78
N GLY A 67 -4.39 -9.81 -26.05
CA GLY A 67 -3.50 -8.68 -25.94
C GLY A 67 -4.06 -7.51 -25.09
N TRP A 68 -5.08 -7.74 -24.28
CA TRP A 68 -5.67 -6.70 -23.44
C TRP A 68 -4.85 -6.43 -22.20
N PHE A 69 -4.11 -7.44 -21.72
CA PHE A 69 -3.26 -7.38 -20.53
C PHE A 69 -1.91 -8.04 -20.77
N GLY A 70 -0.94 -7.79 -19.90
CA GLY A 70 0.38 -8.42 -19.91
C GLY A 70 0.33 -9.91 -19.54
N THR A 71 1.41 -10.62 -19.84
CA THR A 71 1.49 -12.11 -19.81
C THR A 71 1.35 -12.75 -18.43
N GLY A 72 1.50 -12.00 -17.36
CA GLY A 72 1.42 -12.49 -15.99
C GLY A 72 0.17 -12.03 -15.24
N LEU A 73 -0.92 -11.79 -15.93
CA LEU A 73 -2.18 -11.40 -15.30
C LEU A 73 -2.71 -12.51 -14.38
N VAL A 74 -3.05 -12.12 -13.16
CA VAL A 74 -3.76 -12.98 -12.20
C VAL A 74 -5.12 -12.35 -11.94
N PHE A 75 -6.19 -13.14 -11.99
CA PHE A 75 -7.53 -12.72 -11.64
C PHE A 75 -8.06 -13.52 -10.45
N GLN A 76 -8.43 -12.82 -9.39
CA GLN A 76 -8.87 -13.39 -8.11
C GLN A 76 -10.21 -12.80 -7.71
N VAL A 77 -11.17 -13.69 -7.43
CA VAL A 77 -12.50 -13.34 -6.94
C VAL A 77 -12.64 -13.84 -5.51
N SER A 78 -13.04 -12.98 -4.60
CA SER A 78 -13.23 -13.31 -3.19
C SER A 78 -14.52 -12.68 -2.65
N PHE A 79 -14.84 -13.00 -1.39
CA PHE A 79 -16.05 -12.51 -0.71
C PHE A 79 -15.68 -11.58 0.44
N ALA A 80 -16.51 -10.57 0.68
CA ALA A 80 -16.40 -9.70 1.84
C ALA A 80 -17.81 -9.34 2.37
N PRO A 81 -17.95 -9.07 3.67
CA PRO A 81 -19.23 -8.59 4.21
C PRO A 81 -19.63 -7.24 3.63
N VAL A 82 -20.93 -7.05 3.38
CA VAL A 82 -21.50 -5.73 3.03
C VAL A 82 -21.13 -4.71 4.10
N GLY A 83 -20.75 -3.51 3.68
CA GLY A 83 -20.35 -2.41 4.56
C GLY A 83 -18.96 -2.55 5.17
N SER A 84 -18.19 -3.61 4.82
CA SER A 84 -16.86 -3.82 5.37
C SER A 84 -15.81 -2.92 4.73
N THR A 85 -14.68 -2.79 5.43
CA THR A 85 -13.45 -2.21 4.90
C THR A 85 -12.47 -3.32 4.57
N ILE A 86 -11.65 -3.14 3.53
CA ILE A 86 -10.59 -4.05 3.10
C ILE A 86 -9.33 -3.22 2.88
N ASN A 87 -8.23 -3.59 3.52
CA ASN A 87 -6.93 -2.95 3.32
C ASN A 87 -6.18 -3.64 2.18
N LEU A 88 -6.29 -3.08 0.99
CA LEU A 88 -5.60 -3.57 -0.21
C LEU A 88 -4.16 -3.12 -0.19
N THR A 89 -3.24 -4.02 0.08
CA THR A 89 -1.80 -3.73 0.03
C THR A 89 -1.15 -4.46 -1.12
N TYR A 90 -0.56 -3.71 -2.03
CA TYR A 90 0.19 -4.24 -3.17
C TYR A 90 1.68 -4.05 -2.97
N ASN A 91 2.47 -5.00 -3.47
CA ASN A 91 3.91 -4.87 -3.61
C ASN A 91 4.26 -4.77 -5.08
N VAL A 92 5.08 -3.79 -5.43
CA VAL A 92 5.51 -3.49 -6.80
C VAL A 92 7.01 -3.69 -6.92
N LYS A 93 7.41 -4.57 -7.84
CA LYS A 93 8.81 -4.89 -8.13
C LYS A 93 9.10 -4.74 -9.61
N ASP A 94 10.39 -4.61 -9.94
CA ASP A 94 10.84 -4.82 -11.31
C ASP A 94 10.88 -6.31 -11.65
N LYS A 95 11.13 -6.65 -12.91
CA LYS A 95 11.25 -8.05 -13.37
C LYS A 95 12.37 -8.87 -12.71
N ASN A 96 13.33 -8.22 -12.06
CA ASN A 96 14.42 -8.87 -11.32
C ASN A 96 14.08 -9.05 -9.83
N GLY A 97 12.85 -8.73 -9.42
CA GLY A 97 12.38 -8.83 -8.05
C GLY A 97 12.80 -7.68 -7.13
N LYS A 98 13.46 -6.62 -7.66
CA LYS A 98 13.84 -5.45 -6.88
C LYS A 98 12.62 -4.57 -6.62
N PRO A 99 12.38 -4.11 -5.37
CA PRO A 99 11.30 -3.19 -5.07
C PRO A 99 11.36 -1.90 -5.90
N LEU A 100 10.23 -1.49 -6.46
CA LEU A 100 10.06 -0.21 -7.12
C LEU A 100 9.60 0.83 -6.09
N ALA A 101 10.56 1.40 -5.37
CA ALA A 101 10.31 2.42 -4.37
C ALA A 101 9.87 3.74 -5.00
N PHE A 102 8.93 4.43 -4.32
CA PHE A 102 8.42 5.76 -4.69
C PHE A 102 7.90 5.83 -6.12
N THR A 103 7.36 4.72 -6.59
CA THR A 103 6.77 4.58 -7.92
C THR A 103 5.28 4.87 -7.83
N ARG A 104 4.78 5.62 -8.80
CA ARG A 104 3.36 5.93 -8.91
C ARG A 104 2.58 4.68 -9.27
N VAL A 105 1.56 4.38 -8.48
CA VAL A 105 0.55 3.36 -8.76
C VAL A 105 -0.79 4.03 -8.91
N ASN A 106 -1.51 3.67 -9.94
CA ASN A 106 -2.89 4.05 -10.18
C ASN A 106 -3.77 2.82 -9.91
N LEU A 107 -4.56 2.86 -8.86
CA LEU A 107 -5.60 1.86 -8.62
C LEU A 107 -6.83 2.26 -9.41
N ARG A 108 -7.17 1.48 -10.41
CA ARG A 108 -8.42 1.62 -11.15
C ARG A 108 -9.49 0.76 -10.51
N ILE A 109 -10.64 1.37 -10.29
CA ILE A 109 -11.81 0.76 -9.66
C ILE A 109 -12.87 0.58 -10.74
N ASN A 110 -13.41 -0.62 -10.88
CA ASN A 110 -14.49 -0.98 -11.81
C ASN A 110 -14.19 -0.68 -13.30
N LYS A 111 -12.92 -0.70 -13.71
CA LYS A 111 -12.55 -0.41 -15.09
C LYS A 111 -12.81 -1.59 -16.01
N GLY A 112 -13.52 -1.34 -17.09
CA GLY A 112 -13.72 -2.29 -18.19
C GLY A 112 -14.84 -3.30 -17.97
N TYR A 113 -15.49 -3.25 -16.81
CA TYR A 113 -16.67 -4.07 -16.49
C TYR A 113 -17.93 -3.21 -16.49
N SER A 114 -18.80 -3.55 -17.41
CA SER A 114 -20.16 -2.97 -17.48
C SER A 114 -21.06 -3.42 -16.32
N GLU A 115 -20.56 -4.36 -15.53
CA GLU A 115 -21.39 -5.11 -14.58
C GLU A 115 -21.00 -4.83 -13.12
N ALA A 116 -19.76 -4.42 -12.85
CA ALA A 116 -19.32 -4.06 -11.49
C ALA A 116 -19.98 -2.75 -11.03
N ALA A 117 -20.87 -2.84 -10.08
CA ALA A 117 -21.76 -1.77 -9.72
C ALA A 117 -21.87 -1.48 -8.22
N SER A 118 -21.03 -2.10 -7.41
CA SER A 118 -20.94 -1.76 -6.00
C SER A 118 -20.52 -0.32 -5.79
N ILE A 119 -21.18 0.34 -4.88
CA ILE A 119 -20.74 1.65 -4.39
C ILE A 119 -19.60 1.41 -3.42
N VAL A 120 -18.42 1.83 -3.81
CA VAL A 120 -17.23 1.75 -2.96
C VAL A 120 -16.55 3.09 -2.82
N GLU A 121 -15.84 3.26 -1.72
CA GLU A 121 -14.96 4.39 -1.47
C GLU A 121 -13.54 3.87 -1.27
N VAL A 122 -12.59 4.42 -2.00
CA VAL A 122 -11.16 4.13 -1.82
C VAL A 122 -10.46 5.43 -1.49
N ASP A 123 -9.93 5.54 -0.28
CA ASP A 123 -9.19 6.72 0.19
C ASP A 123 -9.96 8.04 0.00
N GLY A 124 -11.26 8.03 0.20
CA GLY A 124 -12.14 9.19 0.02
C GLY A 124 -12.64 9.41 -1.41
N VAL A 125 -12.19 8.62 -2.38
CA VAL A 125 -12.72 8.64 -3.75
C VAL A 125 -13.85 7.62 -3.87
N ARG A 126 -15.06 8.10 -4.09
CA ARG A 126 -16.27 7.28 -4.13
C ARG A 126 -16.72 7.01 -5.56
N THR A 127 -17.12 5.76 -5.83
CA THR A 127 -17.85 5.38 -7.05
C THR A 127 -19.34 5.73 -6.93
N LYS A 128 -20.06 5.83 -8.04
CA LYS A 128 -21.44 6.35 -8.06
C LYS A 128 -22.53 5.26 -8.04
N GLY A 129 -22.17 4.01 -8.40
CA GLY A 129 -23.09 2.89 -8.48
C GLY A 129 -23.76 2.70 -9.85
N ILE A 130 -24.68 1.74 -9.92
CA ILE A 130 -25.27 1.16 -11.15
C ILE A 130 -25.95 2.17 -12.10
N ASP A 131 -26.52 3.26 -11.60
CA ASP A 131 -27.55 3.99 -12.32
C ASP A 131 -27.02 5.02 -13.36
N ARG A 132 -25.73 5.04 -13.64
CA ARG A 132 -25.16 6.08 -14.56
C ARG A 132 -24.08 5.56 -15.51
N PRO A 133 -24.43 5.20 -16.75
CA PRO A 133 -23.45 5.03 -17.80
C PRO A 133 -22.78 6.40 -18.15
N PRO A 134 -21.50 6.44 -18.59
CA PRO A 134 -20.64 5.32 -18.82
C PRO A 134 -19.98 4.87 -17.51
N PHE A 135 -19.99 3.59 -17.25
CA PHE A 135 -19.45 2.83 -16.15
C PHE A 135 -18.66 3.63 -15.11
N ASP A 136 -19.02 3.46 -13.86
CA ASP A 136 -18.57 4.27 -12.75
C ASP A 136 -17.13 3.92 -12.33
N GLN A 137 -16.20 4.38 -13.13
CA GLN A 137 -14.79 4.17 -12.90
C GLN A 137 -14.23 5.26 -11.99
N ALA A 138 -13.48 4.86 -11.00
CA ALA A 138 -12.67 5.76 -10.20
C ALA A 138 -11.19 5.39 -10.32
N ASN A 139 -10.32 6.37 -10.05
CA ASN A 139 -8.89 6.19 -10.04
C ASN A 139 -8.32 6.81 -8.78
N VAL A 140 -7.49 6.04 -8.07
CA VAL A 140 -6.77 6.53 -6.91
C VAL A 140 -5.27 6.36 -7.14
N ILE A 141 -4.54 7.44 -6.98
CA ILE A 141 -3.11 7.48 -7.28
C ILE A 141 -2.32 7.70 -6.01
N ARG A 142 -1.33 6.83 -5.76
CA ARG A 142 -0.38 6.94 -4.67
C ARG A 142 1.02 6.55 -5.09
N LEU A 143 2.00 6.79 -4.23
CA LEU A 143 3.38 6.33 -4.39
C LEU A 143 3.62 5.10 -3.52
N THR A 144 4.38 4.14 -4.03
CA THR A 144 4.90 3.04 -3.21
C THR A 144 5.88 3.55 -2.16
N ASP A 145 6.01 2.83 -1.06
CA ASP A 145 7.03 3.10 -0.05
C ASP A 145 8.44 2.62 -0.50
N ALA A 146 9.40 2.68 0.41
CA ALA A 146 10.78 2.27 0.15
C ALA A 146 10.94 0.78 -0.19
N PHE A 147 9.99 -0.05 0.20
CA PHE A 147 9.96 -1.50 -0.05
C PHE A 147 9.07 -1.87 -1.24
N GLY A 148 8.58 -0.88 -1.99
CA GLY A 148 7.67 -1.07 -3.10
C GLY A 148 6.22 -1.37 -2.69
N ASN A 149 5.86 -1.16 -1.42
CA ASN A 149 4.51 -1.41 -0.95
C ASN A 149 3.64 -0.16 -1.06
N ILE A 150 2.35 -0.39 -1.28
CA ILE A 150 1.32 0.64 -1.29
C ILE A 150 0.03 0.06 -0.74
N THR A 151 -0.71 0.84 0.06
CA THR A 151 -1.99 0.42 0.60
C THR A 151 -3.11 1.38 0.23
N PHE A 152 -4.30 0.82 0.02
CA PHE A 152 -5.54 1.52 -0.22
C PHE A 152 -6.62 0.96 0.71
N ALA A 153 -7.39 1.83 1.34
CA ALA A 153 -8.54 1.42 2.14
C ALA A 153 -9.79 1.40 1.26
N LEU A 154 -10.24 0.21 0.88
CA LEU A 154 -11.47 -0.02 0.15
C LEU A 154 -12.61 -0.21 1.14
N LYS A 155 -13.62 0.63 1.08
CA LYS A 155 -14.84 0.54 1.89
C LYS A 155 -16.04 0.28 1.00
N ASN A 156 -16.76 -0.79 1.26
CA ASN A 156 -18.05 -1.04 0.62
C ASN A 156 -19.12 -0.17 1.26
N LEU A 157 -19.97 0.47 0.44
CA LEU A 157 -21.05 1.36 0.86
C LEU A 157 -22.44 0.86 0.42
N ASP A 158 -22.51 -0.35 -0.15
CA ASP A 158 -23.80 -0.94 -0.53
C ASP A 158 -24.63 -1.24 0.72
N LEU A 159 -25.95 -1.17 0.56
CA LEU A 159 -26.94 -1.55 1.57
C LEU A 159 -27.45 -2.98 1.33
N GLU A 160 -27.28 -3.50 0.13
CA GLU A 160 -27.70 -4.82 -0.30
C GLU A 160 -26.50 -5.71 -0.58
N SER A 161 -26.67 -7.03 -0.54
CA SER A 161 -25.63 -8.00 -0.84
C SER A 161 -25.78 -8.56 -2.24
N SER A 162 -24.66 -8.85 -2.92
CA SER A 162 -24.64 -9.52 -4.21
C SER A 162 -24.60 -11.05 -4.10
N ALA A 163 -24.28 -11.57 -2.94
CA ALA A 163 -24.17 -13.00 -2.67
C ALA A 163 -25.08 -13.40 -1.52
N GLU A 164 -25.80 -14.47 -1.70
CA GLU A 164 -26.66 -15.09 -0.68
C GLU A 164 -25.92 -16.19 0.04
N PRO A 165 -26.26 -16.30 1.28
CA PRO A 165 -25.79 -15.56 2.43
C PRO A 165 -24.31 -15.88 2.61
N GLU A 166 -23.66 -15.54 3.67
CA GLU A 166 -22.25 -15.90 3.91
C GLU A 166 -21.86 -17.25 3.26
N PRO A 167 -20.95 -17.28 2.27
CA PRO A 167 -20.61 -18.52 1.58
C PRO A 167 -20.04 -19.54 2.56
N ASP A 168 -20.45 -20.78 2.44
CA ASP A 168 -19.94 -21.88 3.27
C ASP A 168 -18.45 -22.12 3.04
N SER A 169 -17.94 -21.75 1.87
CA SER A 169 -16.51 -21.71 1.57
C SER A 169 -16.18 -20.62 0.54
N PHE A 170 -14.97 -20.08 0.57
CA PHE A 170 -14.49 -19.11 -0.41
C PHE A 170 -14.31 -19.72 -1.83
N THR A 171 -14.29 -21.03 -1.95
CA THR A 171 -14.19 -21.73 -3.25
C THR A 171 -15.55 -21.87 -3.93
N SER A 172 -16.64 -21.52 -3.27
CA SER A 172 -17.98 -21.58 -3.84
C SER A 172 -18.16 -20.51 -4.90
N LYS A 173 -18.99 -20.80 -5.90
CA LYS A 173 -19.45 -19.78 -6.84
C LYS A 173 -20.40 -18.84 -6.10
N PRO A 174 -20.29 -17.51 -6.32
CA PRO A 174 -21.30 -16.58 -5.80
C PRO A 174 -22.69 -16.99 -6.27
N ILE A 175 -23.62 -17.14 -5.34
CA ILE A 175 -25.03 -17.39 -5.65
C ILE A 175 -25.72 -16.04 -5.70
N PHE A 176 -26.18 -15.67 -6.89
CA PHE A 176 -26.91 -14.43 -7.11
C PHE A 176 -28.41 -14.70 -7.02
N SER A 177 -29.12 -13.89 -6.26
CA SER A 177 -30.57 -14.02 -6.10
C SER A 177 -31.37 -13.25 -7.16
N ASP A 178 -30.72 -12.37 -7.91
CA ASP A 178 -31.34 -11.46 -8.87
C ASP A 178 -30.27 -10.84 -9.77
N ASP A 179 -30.56 -10.62 -11.06
CA ASP A 179 -29.64 -10.02 -12.05
C ASP A 179 -29.09 -8.66 -11.59
N LYS A 180 -29.86 -7.91 -10.79
CA LYS A 180 -29.44 -6.63 -10.23
C LYS A 180 -28.38 -6.82 -9.15
N LEU A 181 -28.50 -7.83 -8.32
CA LEU A 181 -27.55 -8.15 -7.25
C LEU A 181 -26.27 -8.77 -7.79
N ASP A 182 -26.36 -9.46 -8.93
CA ASP A 182 -25.21 -10.00 -9.66
C ASP A 182 -24.14 -8.94 -9.99
N ARG A 183 -24.57 -7.69 -10.08
CA ARG A 183 -23.69 -6.56 -10.37
C ARG A 183 -23.07 -5.90 -9.13
N LEU A 184 -23.47 -6.29 -7.92
CA LEU A 184 -22.96 -5.71 -6.67
C LEU A 184 -21.61 -6.31 -6.27
N HIS A 185 -20.65 -6.16 -7.12
CA HIS A 185 -19.24 -6.46 -6.83
C HIS A 185 -18.36 -5.27 -7.21
N SER A 186 -17.17 -5.23 -6.69
CA SER A 186 -16.17 -4.23 -7.03
C SER A 186 -14.89 -4.89 -7.52
N GLN A 187 -14.27 -4.27 -8.53
CA GLN A 187 -13.06 -4.76 -9.15
C GLN A 187 -11.93 -3.74 -9.05
N MET A 188 -10.77 -4.18 -8.63
CA MET A 188 -9.57 -3.38 -8.47
C MET A 188 -8.47 -3.85 -9.39
N LEU A 189 -7.90 -2.91 -10.16
CA LEU A 189 -6.75 -3.13 -11.04
C LEU A 189 -5.65 -2.11 -10.72
N PRO A 190 -4.56 -2.51 -10.08
CA PRO A 190 -3.39 -1.65 -9.88
C PRO A 190 -2.57 -1.55 -11.17
N GLU A 191 -2.11 -0.36 -11.50
CA GLU A 191 -1.29 -0.07 -12.66
C GLU A 191 -0.11 0.83 -12.29
N VAL A 192 1.05 0.62 -12.91
CA VAL A 192 2.26 1.46 -12.71
C VAL A 192 2.56 2.37 -13.90
N SER A 193 1.86 2.17 -15.03
CA SER A 193 1.97 2.97 -16.26
C SER A 193 0.59 3.29 -16.79
N SER A 194 0.49 4.01 -17.91
CA SER A 194 -0.78 4.21 -18.60
C SER A 194 -1.34 2.94 -19.25
N GLU A 195 -0.54 1.88 -19.30
CA GLU A 195 -0.91 0.55 -19.75
C GLU A 195 -0.77 -0.42 -18.57
N PRO A 196 -1.54 -1.52 -18.53
CA PRO A 196 -1.38 -2.54 -17.51
C PRO A 196 0.06 -3.06 -17.45
N ALA A 197 0.54 -3.34 -16.24
CA ALA A 197 1.84 -3.96 -16.06
C ALA A 197 1.86 -5.36 -16.71
N ASP A 198 3.03 -5.84 -17.13
CA ASP A 198 3.17 -7.19 -17.71
C ASP A 198 2.72 -8.28 -16.73
N HIS A 199 2.90 -8.03 -15.43
CA HIS A 199 2.40 -8.90 -14.37
C HIS A 199 1.56 -8.06 -13.41
N SER A 200 0.26 -8.22 -13.45
CA SER A 200 -0.68 -7.51 -12.58
C SER A 200 -1.69 -8.46 -11.96
N VAL A 201 -2.35 -8.00 -10.93
CA VAL A 201 -3.43 -8.72 -10.26
C VAL A 201 -4.72 -7.91 -10.37
N ILE A 202 -5.77 -8.52 -10.92
CA ILE A 202 -7.12 -8.01 -10.80
C ILE A 202 -7.77 -8.71 -9.63
N THR A 203 -8.33 -7.94 -8.72
CA THR A 203 -9.05 -8.48 -7.56
C THR A 203 -10.49 -8.02 -7.61
N GLU A 204 -11.41 -8.94 -7.41
CA GLU A 204 -12.84 -8.70 -7.39
C GLU A 204 -13.42 -9.17 -6.06
N PHE A 205 -14.27 -8.34 -5.44
CA PHE A 205 -14.94 -8.67 -4.19
C PHE A 205 -16.44 -8.66 -4.41
N HIS A 206 -17.09 -9.80 -4.13
CA HIS A 206 -18.53 -9.95 -4.01
C HIS A 206 -18.93 -9.76 -2.55
N TYR A 207 -19.92 -8.93 -2.32
CA TYR A 207 -20.31 -8.56 -0.96
C TYR A 207 -21.51 -9.38 -0.49
N PHE A 208 -21.35 -10.07 0.63
CA PHE A 208 -22.38 -10.93 1.22
C PHE A 208 -22.93 -10.34 2.53
N LYS A 209 -24.16 -10.73 2.87
CA LYS A 209 -24.76 -10.42 4.16
C LYS A 209 -24.37 -11.47 5.20
N PRO A 210 -23.65 -11.13 6.27
CA PRO A 210 -23.24 -12.11 7.28
C PRO A 210 -24.48 -12.72 7.97
N LYS A 211 -24.48 -14.02 8.21
CA LYS A 211 -25.58 -14.76 8.86
C LYS A 211 -25.82 -14.35 10.32
N ALA A 212 -24.81 -14.08 11.05
CA ALA A 212 -24.78 -13.44 12.37
C ALA A 212 -23.30 -13.20 12.74
N PRO A 213 -22.99 -12.24 13.61
CA PRO A 213 -21.62 -12.12 14.07
C PRO A 213 -21.26 -13.35 14.90
N ILE A 214 -20.46 -14.26 14.36
CA ILE A 214 -19.78 -15.28 15.15
C ILE A 214 -18.70 -14.52 15.93
N VAL A 215 -19.06 -14.06 17.12
CA VAL A 215 -18.10 -13.53 18.07
C VAL A 215 -17.37 -14.74 18.64
N VAL A 216 -16.29 -15.16 18.00
CA VAL A 216 -15.31 -16.04 18.63
C VAL A 216 -14.42 -15.12 19.46
N PRO A 217 -14.44 -15.22 20.80
CA PRO A 217 -13.51 -14.47 21.62
C PRO A 217 -12.11 -15.04 21.36
N ALA A 218 -11.30 -14.34 20.59
CA ALA A 218 -9.88 -14.69 20.49
C ALA A 218 -9.23 -14.40 21.84
N THR A 219 -8.93 -15.45 22.61
CA THR A 219 -8.38 -15.32 23.96
C THR A 219 -6.90 -14.93 23.92
N LYS A 220 -6.17 -15.34 22.89
CA LYS A 220 -4.75 -15.04 22.67
C LYS A 220 -4.45 -14.84 21.16
N PRO A 221 -4.81 -13.71 20.58
CA PRO A 221 -4.57 -13.49 19.17
C PRO A 221 -3.07 -13.45 18.87
N THR A 222 -2.72 -13.87 17.65
CA THR A 222 -1.38 -13.71 17.07
C THR A 222 -1.40 -12.51 16.13
N ILE A 223 -0.35 -11.66 16.22
CA ILE A 223 -0.18 -10.49 15.37
C ILE A 223 1.10 -10.67 14.55
N THR A 224 0.95 -10.83 13.25
CA THR A 224 2.06 -11.14 12.31
C THR A 224 2.28 -9.99 11.36
N LEU A 225 3.54 -9.59 11.14
CA LEU A 225 3.91 -8.59 10.14
C LEU A 225 3.76 -9.17 8.73
N VAL A 226 2.97 -8.50 7.90
CA VAL A 226 2.72 -8.88 6.50
C VAL A 226 3.45 -7.97 5.53
N SER A 227 3.46 -6.66 5.80
CA SER A 227 4.15 -5.66 5.00
C SER A 227 4.92 -4.67 5.90
N PRO A 228 6.18 -4.33 5.55
CA PRO A 228 6.96 -4.93 4.47
C PRO A 228 7.31 -6.39 4.77
N LYS A 229 7.42 -7.22 3.72
CA LYS A 229 7.90 -8.59 3.89
C LYS A 229 9.40 -8.57 4.20
N LEU A 230 9.74 -8.85 5.45
CA LEU A 230 11.11 -8.84 5.96
C LEU A 230 11.64 -10.27 6.09
N ASP A 231 12.78 -10.52 5.44
CA ASP A 231 13.48 -11.81 5.44
C ASP A 231 15.00 -11.60 5.49
N ALA A 232 15.77 -12.67 5.41
CA ALA A 232 17.25 -12.62 5.47
C ALA A 232 17.90 -11.83 4.32
N THR A 233 17.17 -11.47 3.27
CA THR A 233 17.69 -10.69 2.12
C THR A 233 17.57 -9.18 2.32
N ASN A 234 16.68 -8.73 3.20
CA ASN A 234 16.37 -7.31 3.38
C ASN A 234 16.27 -6.86 4.85
N SER A 235 16.56 -7.74 5.79
CA SER A 235 16.52 -7.43 7.23
C SER A 235 17.54 -8.24 8.02
N VAL A 236 17.80 -7.79 9.23
CA VAL A 236 18.66 -8.47 10.21
C VAL A 236 17.82 -8.75 11.45
N LEU A 237 17.92 -9.97 12.02
CA LEU A 237 17.27 -10.30 13.28
C LEU A 237 18.14 -9.84 14.45
N ASP A 238 17.64 -8.94 15.28
CA ASP A 238 18.19 -8.68 16.61
C ASP A 238 17.68 -9.75 17.58
N ALA A 239 18.47 -10.79 17.77
CA ALA A 239 18.10 -11.91 18.64
C ALA A 239 17.91 -11.48 20.12
N GLY A 240 18.60 -10.44 20.58
CA GLY A 240 18.47 -9.93 21.95
C GLY A 240 17.13 -9.25 22.22
N LYS A 241 16.53 -8.63 21.19
CA LYS A 241 15.24 -7.95 21.28
C LYS A 241 14.09 -8.69 20.60
N ASN A 242 14.39 -9.78 19.90
CA ASN A 242 13.43 -10.48 19.03
C ASN A 242 12.71 -9.55 18.04
N LEU A 243 13.47 -8.64 17.43
CA LEU A 243 12.98 -7.65 16.45
C LEU A 243 13.67 -7.86 15.11
N LYS A 244 12.90 -7.78 14.03
CA LYS A 244 13.47 -7.64 12.69
C LYS A 244 13.88 -6.19 12.47
N GLN A 245 15.13 -5.97 12.10
CA GLN A 245 15.67 -4.64 11.83
C GLN A 245 15.87 -4.46 10.33
N ALA A 246 15.41 -3.34 9.79
CA ALA A 246 15.54 -3.01 8.37
C ALA A 246 15.95 -1.57 8.16
N TYR A 247 16.60 -1.28 7.03
CA TYR A 247 16.93 0.07 6.61
C TYR A 247 15.79 0.68 5.80
N ALA A 248 15.47 1.95 6.06
CA ALA A 248 14.51 2.72 5.28
C ALA A 248 15.04 4.13 5.00
N PRO A 249 14.79 4.72 3.83
CA PRO A 249 15.17 6.10 3.57
C PRO A 249 14.30 7.06 4.38
N LEU A 250 14.94 8.03 5.01
CA LEU A 250 14.28 9.06 5.81
C LEU A 250 13.33 9.91 4.94
N GLY A 251 12.15 10.21 5.46
CA GLY A 251 11.17 11.12 4.86
C GLY A 251 10.17 10.49 3.91
N GLY A 252 10.30 9.22 3.59
CA GLY A 252 9.26 8.44 2.92
C GLY A 252 8.25 7.87 3.90
N ASP A 253 7.00 7.73 3.48
CA ASP A 253 6.02 6.96 4.21
C ASP A 253 6.38 5.47 4.12
N LEU A 254 6.19 4.73 5.22
CA LEU A 254 6.30 3.27 5.26
C LEU A 254 4.92 2.67 5.44
N VAL A 255 4.58 1.70 4.61
CA VAL A 255 3.36 0.91 4.72
C VAL A 255 3.62 -0.30 5.60
N VAL A 256 3.07 -0.28 6.82
CA VAL A 256 3.22 -1.38 7.78
C VAL A 256 1.87 -2.03 7.98
N VAL A 257 1.78 -3.31 7.66
CA VAL A 257 0.51 -4.07 7.73
C VAL A 257 0.70 -5.30 8.59
N TYR A 258 -0.19 -5.46 9.54
CA TYR A 258 -0.25 -6.63 10.40
C TYR A 258 -1.52 -7.43 10.14
N LYS A 259 -1.40 -8.75 10.20
CA LYS A 259 -2.54 -9.68 10.26
C LYS A 259 -2.77 -10.11 11.69
N VAL A 260 -4.02 -10.08 12.12
CA VAL A 260 -4.47 -10.59 13.41
C VAL A 260 -5.25 -11.87 13.19
N THR A 261 -4.81 -12.95 13.83
CA THR A 261 -5.49 -14.26 13.80
C THR A 261 -5.80 -14.72 15.21
N GLY A 262 -6.91 -15.41 15.38
CA GLY A 262 -7.27 -16.07 16.63
C GLY A 262 -6.46 -17.34 16.87
N ASP A 263 -6.69 -17.95 18.01
CA ASP A 263 -6.11 -19.25 18.41
C ASP A 263 -6.55 -20.41 17.51
N ASP A 264 -7.67 -20.24 16.81
CA ASP A 264 -8.17 -21.16 15.78
C ASP A 264 -7.58 -20.91 14.38
N GLY A 265 -6.66 -19.94 14.24
CA GLY A 265 -6.05 -19.53 12.97
C GLY A 265 -6.94 -18.66 12.08
N ARG A 266 -8.17 -18.33 12.49
CA ARG A 266 -9.06 -17.48 11.73
C ARG A 266 -8.72 -16.02 11.87
N ALA A 267 -9.07 -15.25 10.85
CA ALA A 267 -8.94 -13.78 10.88
C ALA A 267 -9.80 -13.17 12.00
N VAL A 268 -9.29 -12.15 12.67
CA VAL A 268 -10.00 -11.41 13.71
C VAL A 268 -10.35 -10.01 13.20
N PRO A 269 -11.55 -9.79 12.66
CA PRO A 269 -11.96 -8.50 12.14
C PRO A 269 -12.38 -7.54 13.26
N SER A 270 -12.46 -6.24 12.91
CA SER A 270 -13.01 -5.16 13.76
C SER A 270 -12.29 -5.00 15.13
N LYS A 271 -11.03 -5.40 15.22
CA LYS A 271 -10.19 -5.17 16.41
C LYS A 271 -9.31 -3.95 16.23
N VAL A 272 -9.22 -3.14 17.27
CA VAL A 272 -8.29 -2.01 17.29
C VAL A 272 -6.90 -2.53 17.64
N VAL A 273 -5.97 -2.29 16.73
CA VAL A 273 -4.55 -2.54 16.92
C VAL A 273 -3.85 -1.21 17.22
N ASP A 274 -3.15 -1.16 18.32
CA ASP A 274 -2.30 -0.07 18.74
C ASP A 274 -0.87 -0.37 18.31
N LEU A 275 -0.32 0.39 17.37
CA LEU A 275 1.08 0.29 17.00
C LEU A 275 1.91 1.24 17.87
N LYS A 276 2.61 0.69 18.84
CA LYS A 276 3.49 1.44 19.75
C LYS A 276 4.77 1.80 19.04
N VAL A 277 5.07 3.09 18.98
CA VAL A 277 6.29 3.61 18.37
C VAL A 277 7.26 4.00 19.47
N ASN A 278 8.50 3.50 19.38
CA ASN A 278 9.60 3.81 20.31
C ASN A 278 9.21 3.62 21.79
N GLY A 279 8.69 2.44 22.13
CA GLY A 279 8.29 2.12 23.49
C GLY A 279 7.06 2.90 23.98
N GLY A 280 6.18 3.33 23.06
CA GLY A 280 4.94 4.04 23.37
C GLY A 280 5.08 5.57 23.46
N LYS A 281 6.20 6.15 23.01
CA LYS A 281 6.32 7.61 22.84
C LYS A 281 5.26 8.20 21.93
N SER A 282 4.80 7.42 20.95
CA SER A 282 3.58 7.67 20.19
C SER A 282 2.87 6.35 19.90
N THR A 283 1.58 6.42 19.57
CA THR A 283 0.77 5.26 19.25
C THR A 283 -0.07 5.58 18.01
N LEU A 284 0.06 4.74 16.98
CA LEU A 284 -0.83 4.75 15.84
C LEU A 284 -1.92 3.72 16.05
N LYS A 285 -3.14 4.00 15.59
CA LYS A 285 -4.28 3.10 15.73
C LYS A 285 -4.84 2.73 14.37
N ALA A 286 -5.13 1.45 14.19
CA ALA A 286 -5.89 0.96 13.05
C ALA A 286 -6.85 -0.14 13.49
N THR A 287 -7.98 -0.26 12.82
CA THR A 287 -8.92 -1.36 13.04
C THR A 287 -8.67 -2.43 11.99
N THR A 288 -8.66 -3.70 12.42
CA THR A 288 -8.56 -4.81 11.49
C THR A 288 -9.76 -4.85 10.57
N ASP A 289 -9.51 -5.05 9.29
CA ASP A 289 -10.52 -5.19 8.24
C ASP A 289 -11.22 -6.56 8.29
N ALA A 290 -12.08 -6.82 7.30
CA ALA A 290 -12.84 -8.08 7.18
C ALA A 290 -11.94 -9.33 7.14
N PHE A 291 -10.70 -9.21 6.70
CA PHE A 291 -9.72 -10.28 6.60
C PHE A 291 -8.69 -10.29 7.74
N GLY A 292 -8.89 -9.45 8.76
CA GLY A 292 -8.03 -9.35 9.94
C GLY A 292 -6.76 -8.52 9.73
N TYR A 293 -6.67 -7.67 8.71
CA TYR A 293 -5.49 -6.84 8.45
C TYR A 293 -5.66 -5.43 9.01
N ALA A 294 -4.66 -4.96 9.75
CA ALA A 294 -4.53 -3.58 10.19
C ALA A 294 -3.36 -2.91 9.44
N ALA A 295 -3.65 -1.83 8.71
CA ALA A 295 -2.67 -1.12 7.92
C ALA A 295 -2.32 0.23 8.56
N PHE A 296 -1.02 0.55 8.59
CA PHE A 296 -0.48 1.78 9.15
C PHE A 296 0.42 2.48 8.13
N THR A 297 0.36 3.80 8.10
CA THR A 297 1.35 4.63 7.43
C THR A 297 2.25 5.25 8.48
N VAL A 298 3.51 4.82 8.51
CA VAL A 298 4.51 5.29 9.48
C VAL A 298 5.39 6.34 8.83
N LYS A 299 5.42 7.53 9.44
CA LYS A 299 6.26 8.65 9.00
C LYS A 299 7.41 8.85 9.96
N ASN A 300 8.59 9.17 9.40
CA ASN A 300 9.73 9.58 10.20
C ASN A 300 10.01 11.07 10.00
N ALA A 301 10.08 11.80 11.10
CA ALA A 301 10.35 13.23 11.12
C ALA A 301 11.77 13.58 11.59
N ASP A 302 12.65 12.59 11.80
CA ASP A 302 14.02 12.85 12.25
C ASP A 302 14.80 13.69 11.24
N THR A 303 15.65 14.56 11.75
CA THR A 303 16.46 15.46 10.92
C THR A 303 17.89 14.99 10.70
N LYS A 304 18.31 13.98 11.47
CA LYS A 304 19.69 13.45 11.44
C LYS A 304 19.70 11.97 10.99
N PRO A 305 19.60 11.71 9.69
CA PRO A 305 19.62 10.35 9.18
C PRO A 305 20.97 9.67 9.42
N ASN A 306 20.94 8.35 9.54
CA ASN A 306 22.13 7.51 9.51
C ASN A 306 22.83 7.60 8.14
N SER A 307 24.06 7.12 8.07
CA SER A 307 24.71 6.90 6.78
C SER A 307 23.96 5.82 5.98
N ALA A 308 23.98 5.93 4.66
CA ALA A 308 23.40 4.90 3.81
C ALA A 308 24.14 3.56 4.04
N PRO A 309 23.42 2.43 4.22
CA PRO A 309 24.03 1.13 4.41
C PRO A 309 24.72 0.66 3.13
N ALA A 310 25.73 -0.17 3.25
CA ALA A 310 26.41 -0.80 2.10
C ALA A 310 25.47 -1.84 1.44
N SER A 311 24.64 -2.51 2.23
CA SER A 311 23.60 -3.45 1.78
C SER A 311 22.40 -3.42 2.72
N ALA A 312 21.29 -4.00 2.29
CA ALA A 312 20.09 -4.11 3.11
C ALA A 312 20.30 -4.96 4.38
N THR A 313 21.28 -5.85 4.37
CA THR A 313 21.64 -6.75 5.47
C THR A 313 22.92 -6.34 6.21
N SER A 314 23.41 -5.12 5.99
CA SER A 314 24.52 -4.57 6.78
C SER A 314 24.14 -4.49 8.26
N ALA A 315 25.13 -4.67 9.14
CA ALA A 315 24.91 -4.51 10.57
C ALA A 315 24.34 -3.11 10.90
N MET A 316 23.37 -3.08 11.81
CA MET A 316 22.75 -1.83 12.23
C MET A 316 23.76 -0.96 12.97
N PRO A 317 23.74 0.37 12.81
CA PRO A 317 24.64 1.27 13.52
C PRO A 317 24.44 1.14 15.04
N ALA A 318 25.48 0.92 15.79
CA ALA A 318 25.45 0.80 17.24
C ALA A 318 24.89 2.06 17.94
N ALA A 319 25.08 3.22 17.35
CA ALA A 319 24.59 4.52 17.83
C ALA A 319 23.64 5.18 16.82
N SER A 320 22.64 4.44 16.35
CA SER A 320 21.61 5.01 15.47
C SER A 320 20.78 6.05 16.22
N SER A 321 20.75 7.28 15.71
CA SER A 321 19.88 8.34 16.24
C SER A 321 18.55 8.45 15.48
N ALA A 322 18.46 7.86 14.29
CA ALA A 322 17.29 7.89 13.44
C ALA A 322 16.75 6.45 13.25
N PHE A 323 15.95 6.02 14.19
CA PHE A 323 15.26 4.73 14.11
C PHE A 323 13.85 4.82 14.69
N ALA A 324 13.00 3.90 14.32
CA ALA A 324 11.70 3.68 14.94
C ALA A 324 11.50 2.21 15.22
N THR A 325 11.25 1.88 16.48
CA THR A 325 10.81 0.55 16.90
C THR A 325 9.28 0.55 16.90
N LEU A 326 8.68 -0.42 16.24
CA LEU A 326 7.24 -0.58 16.08
C LEU A 326 6.82 -1.92 16.69
N VAL A 327 5.94 -1.87 17.70
CA VAL A 327 5.40 -3.05 18.36
C VAL A 327 3.88 -2.98 18.33
N PRO A 328 3.19 -3.94 17.70
CA PRO A 328 1.74 -3.97 17.65
C PRO A 328 1.17 -4.58 18.94
N GLU A 329 0.03 -4.04 19.39
CA GLU A 329 -0.73 -4.53 20.54
C GLU A 329 -2.23 -4.46 20.25
N ILE A 330 -3.01 -5.33 20.85
CA ILE A 330 -4.48 -5.20 20.87
C ILE A 330 -4.88 -4.71 22.24
N THR A 331 -5.60 -3.58 22.29
CA THR A 331 -6.04 -2.97 23.55
C THR A 331 -6.82 -3.97 24.43
N GLY A 332 -6.37 -4.18 25.67
CA GLY A 332 -7.01 -5.06 26.63
C GLY A 332 -6.79 -6.56 26.41
N THR A 333 -5.90 -6.95 25.49
CA THR A 333 -5.61 -8.36 25.20
C THR A 333 -4.11 -8.57 25.08
N THR A 334 -3.59 -9.62 25.72
CA THR A 334 -2.20 -10.04 25.52
C THR A 334 -2.13 -10.94 24.30
N ALA A 335 -1.42 -10.52 23.27
CA ALA A 335 -1.17 -11.36 22.09
C ALA A 335 -0.28 -12.55 22.45
N ALA A 336 -0.56 -13.73 21.87
CA ALA A 336 0.30 -14.90 22.00
C ALA A 336 1.67 -14.64 21.36
N VAL A 337 1.67 -14.00 20.22
CA VAL A 337 2.85 -13.55 19.48
C VAL A 337 2.55 -12.17 18.87
N ALA A 338 3.47 -11.24 19.04
CA ALA A 338 3.42 -9.93 18.37
C ALA A 338 4.76 -9.67 17.69
N GLU A 339 4.78 -9.67 16.37
CA GLU A 339 6.00 -9.40 15.61
C GLU A 339 6.30 -7.90 15.60
N GLY A 340 7.37 -7.50 16.26
CA GLY A 340 7.89 -6.14 16.20
C GLY A 340 8.88 -5.93 15.06
N VAL A 341 9.07 -4.69 14.66
CA VAL A 341 10.06 -4.30 13.66
C VAL A 341 10.74 -2.98 14.05
N GLU A 342 12.01 -2.84 13.70
CA GLU A 342 12.78 -1.63 13.91
C GLU A 342 13.35 -1.15 12.57
N PHE A 343 13.01 0.10 12.18
CA PHE A 343 13.52 0.72 10.97
C PHE A 343 14.62 1.71 11.30
N HIS A 344 15.79 1.56 10.67
CA HIS A 344 16.89 2.51 10.76
C HIS A 344 16.89 3.41 9.53
N TYR A 345 16.71 4.70 9.74
CA TYR A 345 16.50 5.66 8.67
C TYR A 345 17.81 6.25 8.16
N TYR A 346 17.95 6.32 6.85
CA TYR A 346 19.14 6.87 6.20
C TYR A 346 18.74 7.89 5.12
N ARG A 347 19.67 8.79 4.77
CA ARG A 347 19.51 9.66 3.62
C ARG A 347 19.79 8.84 2.35
N GLY A 348 18.90 8.88 1.39
CA GLY A 348 19.05 8.06 0.21
C GLY A 348 18.35 8.59 -1.03
N ILE A 349 18.61 7.95 -2.15
CA ILE A 349 17.93 8.16 -3.41
C ILE A 349 17.41 6.85 -3.96
N SER A 350 16.34 6.95 -4.73
CA SER A 350 15.83 5.87 -5.55
C SER A 350 15.53 6.43 -6.94
N SER A 351 15.56 5.59 -7.97
CA SER A 351 15.20 6.00 -9.31
C SER A 351 14.44 4.92 -10.05
N SER A 352 13.43 5.35 -10.81
CA SER A 352 12.64 4.53 -11.72
C SER A 352 12.58 5.19 -13.09
N VAL A 353 12.19 4.41 -14.11
CA VAL A 353 12.08 4.89 -15.50
C VAL A 353 10.71 4.55 -16.03
N ALA A 354 10.10 5.49 -16.74
CA ALA A 354 8.90 5.24 -17.52
C ALA A 354 9.02 5.79 -18.92
N LYS A 355 8.36 5.14 -19.89
CA LYS A 355 8.25 5.63 -21.26
C LYS A 355 7.30 6.82 -21.30
N SER A 356 7.66 7.86 -22.05
CA SER A 356 6.86 9.06 -22.25
C SER A 356 6.94 9.48 -23.72
N GLY A 357 6.01 9.01 -24.53
CA GLY A 357 6.03 9.18 -25.99
C GLY A 357 7.27 8.54 -26.62
N LYS A 358 8.10 9.36 -27.32
CA LYS A 358 9.36 8.92 -27.94
C LYS A 358 10.55 8.92 -26.96
N ASP A 359 10.38 9.46 -25.77
CA ASP A 359 11.41 9.63 -24.76
C ASP A 359 11.11 8.79 -23.51
N PHE A 360 12.01 8.87 -22.55
CA PHE A 360 11.84 8.26 -21.23
C PHE A 360 11.94 9.36 -20.17
N VAL A 361 11.28 9.13 -19.03
CA VAL A 361 11.44 9.98 -17.85
C VAL A 361 12.02 9.14 -16.73
N VAL A 362 13.18 9.55 -16.22
CA VAL A 362 13.77 9.03 -15.00
C VAL A 362 13.22 9.83 -13.84
N SER A 363 12.46 9.19 -12.98
CA SER A 363 11.99 9.76 -11.72
C SER A 363 13.02 9.51 -10.63
N VAL A 364 13.63 10.58 -10.13
CA VAL A 364 14.64 10.53 -9.06
C VAL A 364 13.98 10.93 -7.75
N ALA A 365 13.74 9.97 -6.87
CA ALA A 365 13.20 10.21 -5.54
C ALA A 365 14.36 10.46 -4.55
N ILE A 366 14.29 11.58 -3.85
CA ILE A 366 15.31 12.05 -2.90
C ILE A 366 14.68 12.14 -1.52
N ALA A 367 15.21 11.37 -0.58
CA ALA A 367 14.69 11.24 0.78
C ALA A 367 15.57 11.94 1.83
N GLY A 368 14.95 12.47 2.87
CA GLY A 368 15.64 12.99 4.06
C GLY A 368 16.46 14.25 3.84
N ALA A 369 16.10 15.08 2.87
CA ALA A 369 16.88 16.25 2.51
C ALA A 369 16.05 17.54 2.38
N ALA A 370 14.92 17.64 3.08
CA ALA A 370 14.09 18.86 3.10
C ALA A 370 14.90 20.11 3.46
N GLY A 371 14.64 21.21 2.76
CA GLY A 371 15.35 22.49 2.94
C GLY A 371 16.74 22.56 2.31
N LYS A 372 17.28 21.44 1.78
CA LYS A 372 18.57 21.37 1.12
C LYS A 372 18.46 21.63 -0.38
N THR A 373 19.60 21.93 -1.01
CA THR A 373 19.72 21.99 -2.45
C THR A 373 20.41 20.73 -2.94
N ALA A 374 19.77 20.03 -3.87
CA ALA A 374 20.33 18.86 -4.53
C ALA A 374 20.79 19.19 -5.94
N SER A 375 21.96 18.71 -6.32
CA SER A 375 22.40 18.69 -7.70
C SER A 375 22.09 17.32 -8.29
N VAL A 376 21.20 17.27 -9.28
CA VAL A 376 20.73 16.05 -9.93
C VAL A 376 21.33 15.95 -11.33
N ALA A 377 22.08 14.90 -11.58
CA ALA A 377 22.64 14.57 -12.89
C ALA A 377 22.18 13.18 -13.33
N VAL A 378 21.71 13.06 -14.57
CA VAL A 378 21.34 11.78 -15.19
C VAL A 378 22.10 11.70 -16.51
N THR A 379 22.74 10.56 -16.80
CA THR A 379 23.51 10.37 -18.04
C THR A 379 22.66 10.73 -19.27
N GLY A 380 23.17 11.63 -20.09
CA GLY A 380 22.50 12.10 -21.31
C GLY A 380 21.43 13.18 -21.09
N ALA A 381 21.35 13.76 -19.89
CA ALA A 381 20.50 14.92 -19.61
C ALA A 381 21.31 16.08 -19.01
N LYS A 382 20.74 17.30 -19.10
CA LYS A 382 21.33 18.47 -18.46
C LYS A 382 21.24 18.34 -16.93
N LYS A 383 22.34 18.62 -16.25
CA LYS A 383 22.41 18.70 -14.79
C LYS A 383 21.44 19.77 -14.26
N ALA A 384 20.66 19.42 -13.24
CA ALA A 384 19.71 20.32 -12.60
C ALA A 384 20.10 20.60 -11.14
N SER A 385 19.85 21.82 -10.68
CA SER A 385 19.90 22.17 -9.25
C SER A 385 18.49 22.34 -8.75
N VAL A 386 18.11 21.60 -7.70
CA VAL A 386 16.75 21.54 -7.19
C VAL A 386 16.75 21.84 -5.70
N LYS A 387 15.97 22.85 -5.26
CA LYS A 387 15.70 23.08 -3.84
C LYS A 387 14.64 22.09 -3.40
N LEU A 388 14.95 21.25 -2.42
CA LEU A 388 14.07 20.23 -1.90
C LEU A 388 13.11 20.85 -0.87
N SER A 389 11.82 20.87 -1.19
CA SER A 389 10.78 21.49 -0.37
C SER A 389 10.13 20.52 0.62
N SER A 390 10.34 19.22 0.44
CA SER A 390 9.71 18.17 1.26
C SER A 390 10.72 17.11 1.69
N ALA A 391 10.38 16.35 2.72
CA ALA A 391 11.19 15.26 3.24
C ALA A 391 11.42 14.16 2.20
N MET A 392 10.48 13.97 1.28
CA MET A 392 10.59 13.15 0.08
C MET A 392 10.20 13.99 -1.14
N GLN A 393 11.08 14.06 -2.13
CA GLN A 393 10.79 14.78 -3.37
C GLN A 393 11.21 13.95 -4.59
N VAL A 394 10.31 13.89 -5.58
CA VAL A 394 10.59 13.23 -6.86
C VAL A 394 10.95 14.29 -7.91
N VAL A 395 12.10 14.12 -8.54
CA VAL A 395 12.61 15.00 -9.61
C VAL A 395 12.55 14.25 -10.93
N PRO A 396 11.69 14.65 -11.88
CA PRO A 396 11.60 14.03 -13.19
C PRO A 396 12.70 14.54 -14.10
N VAL A 397 13.37 13.65 -14.84
CA VAL A 397 14.42 13.98 -15.82
C VAL A 397 14.14 13.27 -17.14
N LYS A 398 13.91 14.01 -18.22
CA LYS A 398 13.74 13.44 -19.58
C LYS A 398 15.07 12.95 -20.13
N VAL A 399 15.07 11.72 -20.68
CA VAL A 399 16.26 11.07 -21.25
C VAL A 399 15.88 10.28 -22.52
N LYS A 400 16.87 10.00 -23.35
CA LYS A 400 16.76 9.02 -24.46
C LYS A 400 16.99 7.60 -23.93
N ALA A 401 16.68 6.58 -24.74
CA ALA A 401 16.95 5.19 -24.43
C ALA A 401 18.40 4.90 -23.99
N GLY A 402 18.60 3.80 -23.31
CA GLY A 402 19.90 3.27 -22.87
C GLY A 402 20.10 3.28 -21.37
N ALA A 403 21.23 2.72 -20.94
CA ALA A 403 21.63 2.71 -19.54
C ALA A 403 21.89 4.13 -19.02
N LYS A 404 21.39 4.42 -17.82
CA LYS A 404 21.53 5.73 -17.17
C LYS A 404 22.11 5.57 -15.78
N THR A 405 23.08 6.41 -15.47
CA THR A 405 23.52 6.61 -14.09
C THR A 405 22.89 7.90 -13.58
N VAL A 406 22.22 7.80 -12.46
CA VAL A 406 21.67 8.93 -11.72
C VAL A 406 22.66 9.27 -10.61
N THR A 407 23.09 10.52 -10.55
CA THR A 407 23.95 11.03 -9.48
C THR A 407 23.27 12.24 -8.84
N VAL A 408 23.10 12.17 -7.51
CA VAL A 408 22.57 13.28 -6.72
C VAL A 408 23.61 13.68 -5.71
N VAL A 409 23.94 14.98 -5.68
CA VAL A 409 24.86 15.53 -4.69
C VAL A 409 24.11 16.44 -3.75
N ILE A 410 24.20 16.18 -2.44
CA ILE A 410 23.57 16.93 -1.36
C ILE A 410 24.59 17.15 -0.26
N ASP A 411 24.82 18.40 0.16
CA ASP A 411 25.81 18.75 1.18
C ASP A 411 27.21 18.15 0.87
N GLY A 412 27.63 18.15 -0.40
CA GLY A 412 28.91 17.59 -0.85
C GLY A 412 28.98 16.05 -0.91
N LYS A 413 27.97 15.33 -0.43
CA LYS A 413 27.89 13.86 -0.52
C LYS A 413 27.19 13.44 -1.80
N SER A 414 27.76 12.44 -2.48
CA SER A 414 27.23 11.88 -3.73
C SER A 414 26.46 10.57 -3.46
N TYR A 415 25.30 10.47 -4.07
CA TYR A 415 24.43 9.28 -4.07
C TYR A 415 24.22 8.84 -5.52
N THR A 416 24.33 7.56 -5.80
CA THR A 416 24.21 7.04 -7.17
C THR A 416 23.15 5.93 -7.26
N SER A 417 22.47 5.88 -8.40
CA SER A 417 21.56 4.80 -8.78
C SER A 417 21.72 4.52 -10.27
N LYS A 418 21.44 3.30 -10.71
CA LYS A 418 21.48 2.90 -12.12
C LYS A 418 20.11 2.45 -12.57
N VAL A 419 19.68 2.87 -13.75
CA VAL A 419 18.42 2.48 -14.40
C VAL A 419 18.66 2.26 -15.89
N VAL A 420 17.78 1.51 -16.53
CA VAL A 420 17.82 1.28 -17.98
C VAL A 420 16.54 1.81 -18.60
N ALA A 421 16.66 2.80 -19.49
CA ALA A 421 15.58 3.35 -20.28
C ALA A 421 15.44 2.54 -21.58
N LYS A 422 14.43 1.66 -21.67
CA LYS A 422 14.21 0.76 -22.81
C LYS A 422 12.71 0.54 -23.06
#